data_c0ae895c3ce73de5364cb3d2045b9b5c
#
_entry.id   c0ae895c3ce73de5364cb3d2045b9b5c
#
_cell.length_a   1.000
_cell.length_b   1.000
_cell.length_c   1.000
_cell.angle_alpha   90.00
_cell.angle_beta   90.00
_cell.angle_gamma   90.00
#
_symmetry.space_group_name_H-M   'P 1'
#
loop_
_entity.id
_entity.type
_entity.pdbx_description
1 polymer ?
#
loop_
_entity_poly.entity_id
_entity_poly.type
_entity_poly.pdbx_seq_one_letter_code
_entity_poly.pdbx_strand_id
1 'polypeptide(L)'
;YSELLMQEPLQGAASDYAQIIQQKALRLKSMVQDVFEISKAASDQLPVKPEVLDFGKLLRQTLADMDGEIQKSGLTFKLDLPEQPVEITADGTRLYRVFQNLLQNALNYSLPGSRVYLSLKTTGKAAVASLRNTSRNELPEGVDFTARFVRGDESRTDGGTGLGLSVAKSFTEACGGTFRVETMADLFTAIVSFPLSMHEPKR
;
A
#
# COMPACT_ATOMS: atom_id res chain seq x y z
N TYR A 1 -1.60 11.10 -25.35
CA TYR A 1 -0.48 11.63 -26.15
C TYR A 1 0.88 11.07 -25.71
N SER A 2 1.18 10.95 -24.43
CA SER A 2 2.44 10.34 -23.97
C SER A 2 2.58 8.87 -24.38
N GLU A 3 1.48 8.12 -24.37
CA GLU A 3 1.43 6.72 -24.85
C GLU A 3 1.63 6.63 -26.36
N LEU A 4 1.06 7.57 -27.14
CA LEU A 4 1.27 7.65 -28.59
C LEU A 4 2.71 8.02 -28.92
N LEU A 5 3.30 8.96 -28.18
CA LEU A 5 4.69 9.36 -28.36
C LEU A 5 5.68 8.19 -28.16
N MET A 6 5.36 7.25 -27.26
CA MET A 6 6.17 6.06 -27.01
C MET A 6 6.07 5.00 -28.14
N GLN A 7 5.09 5.12 -29.04
CA GLN A 7 4.95 4.24 -30.22
C GLN A 7 5.75 4.76 -31.43
N GLU A 8 6.22 6.01 -31.38
CA GLU A 8 7.03 6.59 -32.45
C GLU A 8 8.50 6.08 -32.36
N PRO A 9 9.20 5.96 -33.46
CA PRO A 9 10.59 5.51 -33.52
C PRO A 9 11.56 6.62 -33.06
N LEU A 10 11.45 7.03 -31.79
CA LEU A 10 12.31 8.04 -31.20
C LEU A 10 13.71 7.50 -30.92
N GLN A 11 14.73 8.33 -31.16
CA GLN A 11 16.13 7.97 -30.94
C GLN A 11 16.83 9.00 -30.03
N GLY A 12 17.85 8.53 -29.29
CA GLY A 12 18.69 9.36 -28.44
C GLY A 12 17.90 10.10 -27.36
N ALA A 13 18.27 11.35 -27.08
CA ALA A 13 17.67 12.18 -26.03
C ALA A 13 16.13 12.34 -26.14
N ALA A 14 15.56 12.25 -27.35
CA ALA A 14 14.12 12.34 -27.54
C ALA A 14 13.38 11.14 -26.94
N SER A 15 13.95 9.93 -27.04
CA SER A 15 13.42 8.73 -26.39
C SER A 15 13.45 8.85 -24.88
N ASP A 16 14.56 9.34 -24.31
CA ASP A 16 14.71 9.53 -22.87
C ASP A 16 13.70 10.55 -22.34
N TYR A 17 13.51 11.68 -23.03
CA TYR A 17 12.53 12.69 -22.66
C TYR A 17 11.10 12.15 -22.76
N ALA A 18 10.76 11.36 -23.77
CA ALA A 18 9.46 10.74 -23.92
C ALA A 18 9.17 9.77 -22.75
N GLN A 19 10.14 8.97 -22.33
CA GLN A 19 10.03 8.09 -21.16
C GLN A 19 9.80 8.88 -19.86
N ILE A 20 10.56 9.97 -19.67
CA ILE A 20 10.40 10.83 -18.49
C ILE A 20 9.00 11.45 -18.47
N ILE A 21 8.53 11.97 -19.61
CA ILE A 21 7.18 12.57 -19.72
C ILE A 21 6.11 11.53 -19.39
N GLN A 22 6.23 10.31 -19.94
CA GLN A 22 5.28 9.24 -19.67
C GLN A 22 5.26 8.88 -18.18
N GLN A 23 6.41 8.71 -17.54
CA GLN A 23 6.49 8.43 -16.11
C GLN A 23 5.83 9.54 -15.28
N LYS A 24 6.10 10.82 -15.61
CA LYS A 24 5.48 11.95 -14.90
C LYS A 24 3.97 12.03 -15.14
N ALA A 25 3.49 11.74 -16.34
CA ALA A 25 2.07 11.69 -16.67
C ALA A 25 1.33 10.56 -15.91
N LEU A 26 1.92 9.36 -15.85
CA LEU A 26 1.37 8.23 -15.09
C LEU A 26 1.34 8.55 -13.59
N ARG A 27 2.37 9.18 -13.06
CA ARG A 27 2.42 9.64 -11.68
C ARG A 27 1.34 10.67 -11.38
N LEU A 28 1.16 11.67 -12.25
CA LEU A 28 0.10 12.68 -12.09
C LEU A 28 -1.28 12.04 -12.11
N LYS A 29 -1.52 11.09 -13.02
CA LYS A 29 -2.76 10.30 -13.08
C LYS A 29 -3.03 9.60 -11.75
N SER A 30 -2.02 8.91 -11.18
CA SER A 30 -2.14 8.26 -9.87
C SER A 30 -2.46 9.26 -8.76
N MET A 31 -1.78 10.42 -8.73
CA MET A 31 -2.05 11.47 -7.74
C MET A 31 -3.50 11.98 -7.80
N VAL A 32 -4.00 12.24 -9.00
CA VAL A 32 -5.39 12.70 -9.19
C VAL A 32 -6.37 11.64 -8.71
N GLN A 33 -6.12 10.37 -9.03
CA GLN A 33 -6.93 9.25 -8.53
C GLN A 33 -6.91 9.16 -7.01
N ASP A 34 -5.72 9.22 -6.40
CA ASP A 34 -5.57 9.16 -4.92
C ASP A 34 -6.31 10.31 -4.23
N VAL A 35 -6.17 11.55 -4.73
CA VAL A 35 -6.90 12.71 -4.19
C VAL A 35 -8.41 12.54 -4.33
N PHE A 36 -8.87 12.04 -5.46
CA PHE A 36 -10.29 11.80 -5.71
C PHE A 36 -10.85 10.71 -4.79
N GLU A 37 -10.10 9.62 -4.58
CA GLU A 37 -10.48 8.53 -3.68
C GLU A 37 -10.53 8.99 -2.21
N ILE A 38 -9.53 9.77 -1.77
CA ILE A 38 -9.52 10.35 -0.42
C ILE A 38 -10.70 11.31 -0.23
N SER A 39 -10.98 12.16 -1.21
CA SER A 39 -12.10 13.12 -1.16
C SER A 39 -13.44 12.39 -1.05
N LYS A 40 -13.63 11.33 -1.81
CA LYS A 40 -14.85 10.50 -1.77
C LYS A 40 -14.97 9.70 -0.47
N ALA A 41 -13.87 9.16 0.04
CA ALA A 41 -13.87 8.45 1.32
C ALA A 41 -14.21 9.38 2.49
N ALA A 42 -13.75 10.64 2.43
CA ALA A 42 -14.04 11.66 3.45
C ALA A 42 -15.48 12.20 3.40
N SER A 43 -16.16 12.09 2.26
CA SER A 43 -17.52 12.63 2.06
C SER A 43 -18.62 11.58 2.19
N ASP A 44 -18.32 10.36 2.62
CA ASP A 44 -19.27 9.22 2.72
C ASP A 44 -20.02 8.90 1.40
N GLN A 45 -19.55 9.46 0.27
CA GLN A 45 -20.23 9.40 -1.02
C GLN A 45 -19.97 8.11 -1.83
N LEU A 46 -19.03 7.27 -1.38
CA LEU A 46 -18.82 5.97 -1.99
C LEU A 46 -19.36 4.88 -1.07
N PRO A 47 -20.41 4.17 -1.47
CA PRO A 47 -20.89 3.04 -0.67
C PRO A 47 -19.76 2.01 -0.53
N VAL A 48 -19.41 1.71 0.72
CA VAL A 48 -18.57 0.55 1.04
C VAL A 48 -19.40 -0.69 0.73
N LYS A 49 -18.82 -1.67 0.07
CA LYS A 49 -19.46 -2.97 -0.20
C LYS A 49 -18.83 -4.03 0.72
N PRO A 50 -19.26 -4.09 1.99
CA PRO A 50 -18.69 -5.06 2.92
C PRO A 50 -19.10 -6.48 2.52
N GLU A 51 -18.15 -7.37 2.47
CA GLU A 51 -18.32 -8.80 2.26
C GLU A 51 -17.43 -9.58 3.21
N VAL A 52 -17.82 -10.81 3.53
CA VAL A 52 -16.95 -11.71 4.29
C VAL A 52 -15.88 -12.23 3.33
N LEU A 53 -14.62 -11.99 3.67
CA LEU A 53 -13.48 -12.40 2.85
C LEU A 53 -12.36 -13.01 3.71
N ASP A 54 -11.56 -13.89 3.08
CA ASP A 54 -10.33 -14.40 3.67
C ASP A 54 -9.20 -13.39 3.51
N PHE A 55 -8.77 -12.81 4.62
CA PHE A 55 -7.73 -11.80 4.67
C PHE A 55 -6.36 -12.35 4.22
N GLY A 56 -6.03 -13.60 4.59
CA GLY A 56 -4.80 -14.25 4.17
C GLY A 56 -4.76 -14.47 2.65
N LYS A 57 -5.88 -14.87 2.04
CA LYS A 57 -6.01 -15.02 0.59
C LYS A 57 -5.83 -13.69 -0.14
N LEU A 58 -6.44 -12.61 0.35
CA LEU A 58 -6.29 -11.27 -0.22
C LEU A 58 -4.83 -10.82 -0.19
N LEU A 59 -4.12 -11.01 0.92
CA LEU A 59 -2.69 -10.66 1.02
C LEU A 59 -1.83 -11.45 0.03
N ARG A 60 -2.06 -12.75 -0.08
CA ARG A 60 -1.34 -13.60 -1.06
C ARG A 60 -1.60 -13.17 -2.48
N GLN A 61 -2.84 -12.83 -2.82
CA GLN A 61 -3.19 -12.33 -4.15
C GLN A 61 -2.49 -11.00 -4.45
N THR A 62 -2.53 -10.04 -3.52
CA THR A 62 -1.86 -8.74 -3.70
C THR A 62 -0.35 -8.91 -3.92
N LEU A 63 0.30 -9.82 -3.18
CA LEU A 63 1.72 -10.14 -3.40
C LEU A 63 1.96 -10.75 -4.79
N ALA A 64 1.13 -11.69 -5.22
CA ALA A 64 1.24 -12.33 -6.52
C ALA A 64 1.10 -11.32 -7.67
N ASP A 65 0.14 -10.40 -7.56
CA ASP A 65 -0.08 -9.35 -8.57
C ASP A 65 1.10 -8.36 -8.67
N MET A 66 1.86 -8.19 -7.59
CA MET A 66 3.04 -7.32 -7.53
C MET A 66 4.38 -8.06 -7.66
N ASP A 67 4.37 -9.38 -7.94
CA ASP A 67 5.57 -10.22 -7.96
C ASP A 67 6.66 -9.68 -8.91
N GLY A 68 6.28 -9.20 -10.08
CA GLY A 68 7.24 -8.62 -11.04
C GLY A 68 7.98 -7.39 -10.51
N GLU A 69 7.33 -6.55 -9.70
CA GLU A 69 7.96 -5.38 -9.07
C GLU A 69 8.80 -5.79 -7.86
N ILE A 70 8.31 -6.76 -7.07
CA ILE A 70 9.01 -7.34 -5.94
C ILE A 70 10.34 -7.96 -6.39
N GLN A 71 10.34 -8.78 -7.44
CA GLN A 71 11.55 -9.41 -7.96
C GLN A 71 12.58 -8.38 -8.47
N LYS A 72 12.12 -7.33 -9.15
CA LYS A 72 12.99 -6.25 -9.65
C LYS A 72 13.59 -5.39 -8.54
N SER A 73 12.97 -5.34 -7.36
CA SER A 73 13.40 -4.48 -6.25
C SER A 73 14.68 -4.95 -5.56
N GLY A 74 15.02 -6.24 -5.67
CA GLY A 74 16.12 -6.87 -4.94
C GLY A 74 15.84 -7.02 -3.43
N LEU A 75 14.59 -6.76 -2.97
CA LEU A 75 14.18 -6.96 -1.57
C LEU A 75 13.81 -8.42 -1.32
N THR A 76 14.02 -8.89 -0.10
CA THR A 76 13.62 -10.24 0.31
C THR A 76 12.35 -10.18 1.15
N PHE A 77 11.23 -10.68 0.62
CA PHE A 77 9.99 -10.76 1.37
C PHE A 77 9.96 -12.00 2.26
N LYS A 78 9.63 -11.80 3.53
CA LYS A 78 9.42 -12.84 4.54
C LYS A 78 7.95 -12.81 4.96
N LEU A 79 7.25 -13.91 4.68
CA LEU A 79 5.81 -14.03 4.90
C LEU A 79 5.54 -14.91 6.11
N ASP A 80 4.70 -14.43 7.02
CA ASP A 80 4.14 -15.17 8.16
C ASP A 80 2.62 -15.07 8.09
N LEU A 81 2.04 -15.83 7.16
CA LEU A 81 0.62 -15.84 6.86
C LEU A 81 0.03 -17.21 7.22
N PRO A 82 -1.10 -17.27 7.95
CA PRO A 82 -1.72 -18.52 8.33
C PRO A 82 -2.19 -19.29 7.10
N GLU A 83 -2.14 -20.63 7.17
CA GLU A 83 -2.71 -21.52 6.15
C GLU A 83 -4.24 -21.55 6.23
N GLN A 84 -4.76 -21.46 7.46
CA GLN A 84 -6.20 -21.44 7.70
C GLN A 84 -6.78 -20.07 7.32
N PRO A 85 -8.01 -20.04 6.76
CA PRO A 85 -8.70 -18.80 6.45
C PRO A 85 -8.85 -17.91 7.67
N VAL A 86 -8.58 -16.62 7.52
CA VAL A 86 -8.83 -15.58 8.53
C VAL A 86 -9.93 -14.68 7.99
N GLU A 87 -11.16 -14.93 8.41
CA GLU A 87 -12.31 -14.22 7.88
C GLU A 87 -12.54 -12.88 8.59
N ILE A 88 -12.68 -11.85 7.78
CA ILE A 88 -13.05 -10.49 8.18
C ILE A 88 -14.18 -9.99 7.30
N THR A 89 -14.89 -8.95 7.76
CA THR A 89 -15.88 -8.24 6.93
C THR A 89 -15.28 -6.92 6.46
N ALA A 90 -15.04 -6.77 5.16
CA ALA A 90 -14.47 -5.57 4.56
C ALA A 90 -14.85 -5.47 3.06
N ASP A 91 -14.60 -4.30 2.46
CA ASP A 91 -14.64 -4.15 1.00
C ASP A 91 -13.32 -4.66 0.41
N GLY A 92 -13.37 -5.79 -0.29
CA GLY A 92 -12.20 -6.48 -0.82
C GLY A 92 -11.38 -5.61 -1.78
N THR A 93 -12.04 -4.79 -2.61
CA THR A 93 -11.36 -3.88 -3.55
C THR A 93 -10.58 -2.78 -2.82
N ARG A 94 -11.18 -2.20 -1.78
CA ARG A 94 -10.51 -1.18 -0.97
C ARG A 94 -9.36 -1.77 -0.16
N LEU A 95 -9.57 -2.93 0.44
CA LEU A 95 -8.54 -3.59 1.22
C LEU A 95 -7.36 -4.05 0.35
N TYR A 96 -7.62 -4.52 -0.87
CA TYR A 96 -6.57 -4.77 -1.86
C TYR A 96 -5.73 -3.50 -2.11
N ARG A 97 -6.39 -2.35 -2.30
CA ARG A 97 -5.71 -1.07 -2.53
C ARG A 97 -4.88 -0.63 -1.32
N VAL A 98 -5.35 -0.91 -0.09
CA VAL A 98 -4.57 -0.67 1.14
C VAL A 98 -3.23 -1.38 1.06
N PHE A 99 -3.24 -2.70 0.79
CA PHE A 99 -2.01 -3.48 0.77
C PHE A 99 -1.14 -3.20 -0.46
N GLN A 100 -1.73 -2.87 -1.59
CA GLN A 100 -0.98 -2.38 -2.75
C GLN A 100 -0.18 -1.11 -2.39
N ASN A 101 -0.79 -0.14 -1.70
CA ASN A 101 -0.12 1.07 -1.25
C ASN A 101 0.99 0.78 -0.23
N LEU A 102 0.76 -0.15 0.71
CA LEU A 102 1.76 -0.55 1.70
C LEU A 102 2.96 -1.27 1.07
N LEU A 103 2.71 -2.19 0.16
CA LEU A 103 3.76 -2.90 -0.58
C LEU A 103 4.56 -1.93 -1.46
N GLN A 104 3.88 -1.03 -2.18
CA GLN A 104 4.53 0.00 -2.99
C GLN A 104 5.39 0.94 -2.13
N ASN A 105 4.91 1.29 -0.93
CA ASN A 105 5.69 2.05 0.04
C ASN A 105 6.98 1.30 0.42
N ALA A 106 6.89 0.02 0.75
CA ALA A 106 8.06 -0.79 1.06
C ALA A 106 9.03 -0.88 -0.13
N LEU A 107 8.53 -1.10 -1.36
CA LEU A 107 9.36 -1.13 -2.57
C LEU A 107 10.12 0.18 -2.80
N ASN A 108 9.48 1.32 -2.54
CA ASN A 108 10.04 2.64 -2.81
C ASN A 108 11.06 3.10 -1.75
N TYR A 109 10.84 2.73 -0.47
CA TYR A 109 11.56 3.34 0.65
C TYR A 109 12.45 2.39 1.43
N SER A 110 12.41 1.08 1.18
CA SER A 110 13.28 0.13 1.87
C SER A 110 14.74 0.29 1.48
N LEU A 111 15.61 -0.02 2.42
CA LEU A 111 17.05 -0.14 2.19
C LEU A 111 17.29 -1.25 1.15
N PRO A 112 18.04 -0.99 0.06
CA PRO A 112 18.33 -1.99 -0.97
C PRO A 112 18.93 -3.29 -0.39
N GLY A 113 18.43 -4.44 -0.86
CA GLY A 113 18.87 -5.75 -0.38
C GLY A 113 18.36 -6.15 1.00
N SER A 114 17.58 -5.30 1.68
CA SER A 114 17.01 -5.61 3.00
C SER A 114 15.80 -6.54 2.91
N ARG A 115 15.21 -6.81 4.07
CA ARG A 115 14.03 -7.68 4.20
C ARG A 115 12.78 -6.86 4.46
N VAL A 116 11.67 -7.30 3.85
CA VAL A 116 10.31 -6.84 4.14
C VAL A 116 9.55 -7.99 4.80
N TYR A 117 8.95 -7.75 5.94
CA TYR A 117 8.19 -8.74 6.69
C TYR A 117 6.71 -8.44 6.57
N LEU A 118 5.93 -9.38 6.05
CA LEU A 118 4.47 -9.31 6.03
C LEU A 118 3.92 -10.45 6.88
N SER A 119 3.17 -10.10 7.92
CA SER A 119 2.53 -11.10 8.78
C SER A 119 1.04 -10.82 8.94
N LEU A 120 0.27 -11.89 9.13
CA LEU A 120 -1.14 -11.85 9.52
C LEU A 120 -1.32 -12.76 10.74
N LYS A 121 -1.81 -12.19 11.84
CA LYS A 121 -2.05 -12.93 13.09
C LYS A 121 -3.44 -12.64 13.61
N THR A 122 -4.02 -13.61 14.30
CA THR A 122 -5.24 -13.42 15.07
C THR A 122 -4.86 -13.14 16.53
N THR A 123 -5.40 -12.07 17.08
CA THR A 123 -5.16 -11.67 18.49
C THR A 123 -6.51 -11.38 19.12
N GLY A 124 -6.96 -12.28 20.01
CA GLY A 124 -8.30 -12.19 20.60
C GLY A 124 -9.39 -12.28 19.50
N LYS A 125 -10.16 -11.21 19.34
CA LYS A 125 -11.24 -11.12 18.35
C LYS A 125 -10.86 -10.30 17.10
N ALA A 126 -9.58 -10.06 16.89
CA ALA A 126 -9.08 -9.25 15.78
C ALA A 126 -8.08 -10.02 14.89
N ALA A 127 -8.15 -9.77 13.60
CA ALA A 127 -7.13 -10.10 12.61
C ALA A 127 -6.21 -8.88 12.46
N VAL A 128 -4.90 -9.09 12.64
CA VAL A 128 -3.88 -8.05 12.60
C VAL A 128 -2.86 -8.38 11.53
N ALA A 129 -2.85 -7.61 10.47
CA ALA A 129 -1.79 -7.65 9.45
C ALA A 129 -0.75 -6.58 9.74
N SER A 130 0.53 -6.92 9.65
CA SER A 130 1.61 -5.96 9.76
C SER A 130 2.61 -6.10 8.63
N LEU A 131 3.01 -4.96 8.06
CA LEU A 131 4.08 -4.87 7.10
C LEU A 131 5.21 -4.05 7.70
N ARG A 132 6.41 -4.65 7.77
CA ARG A 132 7.59 -4.03 8.37
C ARG A 132 8.75 -4.05 7.40
N ASN A 133 9.45 -2.93 7.30
CA ASN A 133 10.66 -2.81 6.50
C ASN A 133 11.68 -1.89 7.17
N THR A 134 12.95 -2.05 6.81
CA THR A 134 14.01 -1.10 7.15
C THR A 134 14.02 0.00 6.11
N SER A 135 13.83 1.23 6.52
CA SER A 135 13.91 2.39 5.64
C SER A 135 15.34 2.64 5.19
N ARG A 136 15.50 3.23 4.02
CA ARG A 136 16.80 3.63 3.50
C ARG A 136 17.45 4.75 4.31
N ASN A 137 16.61 5.62 4.86
CA ASN A 137 17.01 6.75 5.70
C ASN A 137 16.36 6.60 7.08
N GLU A 138 16.99 7.19 8.07
CA GLU A 138 16.40 7.33 9.40
C GLU A 138 15.07 8.07 9.32
N LEU A 139 14.08 7.60 10.07
CA LEU A 139 12.74 8.16 10.06
C LEU A 139 12.65 9.24 11.16
N PRO A 140 12.18 10.46 10.83
CA PRO A 140 12.06 11.50 11.82
C PRO A 140 11.04 11.15 12.91
N GLU A 141 11.41 11.44 14.16
CA GLU A 141 10.51 11.23 15.30
C GLU A 141 9.35 12.23 15.29
N GLY A 142 8.19 11.78 15.79
CA GLY A 142 7.00 12.63 15.95
C GLY A 142 6.28 13.00 14.66
N VAL A 143 6.69 12.46 13.52
CA VAL A 143 6.03 12.71 12.23
C VAL A 143 4.85 11.77 12.05
N ASP A 144 3.68 12.31 11.77
CA ASP A 144 2.53 11.52 11.33
C ASP A 144 2.64 11.20 9.83
N PHE A 145 3.23 10.05 9.51
CA PHE A 145 3.34 9.55 8.12
C PHE A 145 1.99 9.23 7.47
N THR A 146 0.90 9.23 8.23
CA THR A 146 -0.46 9.03 7.69
C THR A 146 -1.12 10.33 7.25
N ALA A 147 -0.54 11.48 7.59
CA ALA A 147 -1.00 12.77 7.10
C ALA A 147 -0.76 12.91 5.59
N ARG A 148 -1.61 13.70 4.93
CA ARG A 148 -1.54 13.90 3.47
C ARG A 148 -0.28 14.67 3.09
N PHE A 149 0.37 14.25 2.00
CA PHE A 149 1.57 14.90 1.44
C PHE A 149 2.82 14.86 2.34
N VAL A 150 2.79 14.09 3.44
CA VAL A 150 3.96 13.89 4.28
C VAL A 150 4.91 12.91 3.60
N ARG A 151 6.19 13.27 3.58
CA ARG A 151 7.29 12.46 3.04
C ARG A 151 8.44 12.47 4.05
N GLY A 152 9.02 11.31 4.29
CA GLY A 152 10.18 11.19 5.19
C GLY A 152 11.48 11.76 4.60
N ASP A 153 11.53 12.01 3.29
CA ASP A 153 12.70 12.57 2.61
C ASP A 153 12.24 13.58 1.54
N GLU A 154 12.52 14.87 1.76
CA GLU A 154 12.20 15.97 0.85
C GLU A 154 13.13 16.03 -0.38
N SER A 155 14.30 15.37 -0.32
CA SER A 155 15.37 15.52 -1.32
C SER A 155 15.16 14.72 -2.60
N ARG A 156 14.17 13.78 -2.66
CA ARG A 156 14.00 12.88 -3.80
C ARG A 156 12.87 13.29 -4.74
N THR A 157 13.24 13.61 -5.97
CA THR A 157 12.33 13.87 -7.10
C THR A 157 11.57 12.61 -7.56
N ASP A 158 12.04 11.41 -7.23
CA ASP A 158 11.50 10.14 -7.73
C ASP A 158 10.68 9.33 -6.72
N GLY A 159 10.48 9.84 -5.51
CA GLY A 159 9.66 9.21 -4.46
C GLY A 159 8.16 9.42 -4.68
N GLY A 160 7.33 8.57 -4.05
CA GLY A 160 5.88 8.54 -4.16
C GLY A 160 5.15 9.87 -3.93
N THR A 161 3.82 9.84 -4.04
CA THR A 161 2.94 11.02 -3.97
C THR A 161 2.81 11.61 -2.57
N GLY A 162 3.20 10.87 -1.53
CA GLY A 162 2.91 11.19 -0.12
C GLY A 162 1.44 10.98 0.26
N LEU A 163 0.66 10.32 -0.62
CA LEU A 163 -0.76 10.04 -0.39
C LEU A 163 -1.04 8.57 -0.07
N GLY A 164 -0.15 7.65 -0.41
CA GLY A 164 -0.41 6.21 -0.29
C GLY A 164 -0.79 5.75 1.12
N LEU A 165 -0.10 6.25 2.15
CA LEU A 165 -0.42 5.92 3.55
C LEU A 165 -1.72 6.56 4.02
N SER A 166 -2.02 7.79 3.60
CA SER A 166 -3.30 8.44 3.91
C SER A 166 -4.49 7.77 3.22
N VAL A 167 -4.32 7.27 1.98
CA VAL A 167 -5.30 6.42 1.30
C VAL A 167 -5.50 5.11 2.06
N ALA A 168 -4.41 4.43 2.42
CA ALA A 168 -4.46 3.17 3.16
C ALA A 168 -5.21 3.31 4.49
N LYS A 169 -4.92 4.37 5.25
CA LYS A 169 -5.63 4.71 6.49
C LYS A 169 -7.11 4.94 6.23
N SER A 170 -7.44 5.85 5.32
CA SER A 170 -8.81 6.22 5.01
C SER A 170 -9.66 5.02 4.57
N PHE A 171 -9.13 4.14 3.73
CA PHE A 171 -9.83 2.93 3.28
C PHE A 171 -9.99 1.89 4.37
N THR A 172 -8.97 1.70 5.20
CA THR A 172 -9.05 0.78 6.35
C THR A 172 -10.16 1.24 7.32
N GLU A 173 -10.17 2.53 7.68
CA GLU A 173 -11.16 3.10 8.60
C GLU A 173 -12.57 3.07 7.99
N ALA A 174 -12.72 3.41 6.70
CA ALA A 174 -14.00 3.31 6.00
C ALA A 174 -14.56 1.87 5.95
N CYS A 175 -13.68 0.85 5.95
CA CYS A 175 -14.07 -0.55 6.03
C CYS A 175 -14.28 -1.07 7.47
N GLY A 176 -14.24 -0.20 8.50
CA GLY A 176 -14.43 -0.58 9.90
C GLY A 176 -13.19 -1.17 10.58
N GLY A 177 -12.01 -1.07 9.96
CA GLY A 177 -10.74 -1.45 10.54
C GLY A 177 -10.02 -0.31 11.24
N THR A 178 -8.82 -0.59 11.77
CA THR A 178 -7.91 0.40 12.33
C THR A 178 -6.58 0.36 11.60
N PHE A 179 -6.00 1.53 11.39
CA PHE A 179 -4.70 1.71 10.73
C PHE A 179 -3.76 2.52 11.62
N ARG A 180 -2.54 2.05 11.78
CA ARG A 180 -1.48 2.82 12.46
C ARG A 180 -0.12 2.54 11.86
N VAL A 181 0.78 3.51 12.05
CA VAL A 181 2.19 3.43 11.69
C VAL A 181 3.02 3.57 12.95
N GLU A 182 4.01 2.72 13.08
CA GLU A 182 5.02 2.78 14.14
C GLU A 182 6.38 2.91 13.48
N THR A 183 7.22 3.81 14.01
CA THR A 183 8.59 4.03 13.54
C THR A 183 9.55 3.95 14.72
N MET A 184 10.73 3.36 14.49
CA MET A 184 11.81 3.31 15.47
C MET A 184 13.13 3.36 14.70
N ALA A 185 13.84 4.46 14.80
CA ALA A 185 15.03 4.75 13.99
C ALA A 185 14.75 4.59 12.49
N ASP A 186 15.32 3.60 11.83
CA ASP A 186 15.09 3.27 10.40
C ASP A 186 13.99 2.20 10.20
N LEU A 187 13.41 1.68 11.27
CA LEU A 187 12.38 0.65 11.18
C LEU A 187 11.00 1.25 11.03
N PHE A 188 10.33 0.93 9.91
CA PHE A 188 8.95 1.31 9.61
C PHE A 188 8.03 0.10 9.78
N THR A 189 6.89 0.28 10.43
CA THR A 189 5.86 -0.76 10.56
C THR A 189 4.48 -0.15 10.32
N ALA A 190 3.76 -0.65 9.31
CA ALA A 190 2.34 -0.38 9.11
C ALA A 190 1.51 -1.54 9.68
N ILE A 191 0.47 -1.22 10.42
CA ILE A 191 -0.41 -2.19 11.10
C ILE A 191 -1.85 -1.91 10.70
N VAL A 192 -2.51 -2.95 10.19
CA VAL A 192 -3.92 -2.95 9.76
C VAL A 192 -4.66 -3.99 10.58
N SER A 193 -5.73 -3.62 11.27
CA SER A 193 -6.50 -4.53 12.10
C SER A 193 -7.99 -4.46 11.78
N PHE A 194 -8.63 -5.63 11.74
CA PHE A 194 -10.06 -5.79 11.57
C PHE A 194 -10.64 -6.72 12.63
N PRO A 195 -11.88 -6.53 13.08
CA PRO A 195 -12.59 -7.55 13.83
C PRO A 195 -12.70 -8.84 13.02
N LEU A 196 -12.53 -9.99 13.64
CA LEU A 196 -12.84 -11.28 13.01
C LEU A 196 -14.35 -11.35 12.73
N SER A 197 -14.71 -11.87 11.56
CA SER A 197 -16.11 -12.18 11.26
C SER A 197 -16.59 -13.27 12.22
N MET A 198 -17.63 -12.95 13.01
CA MET A 198 -18.25 -13.96 13.85
C MET A 198 -19.10 -14.86 12.95
N HIS A 199 -18.70 -16.11 12.78
CA HIS A 199 -19.61 -17.12 12.26
C HIS A 199 -20.70 -17.34 13.33
N GLU A 200 -21.90 -16.86 13.09
CA GLU A 200 -23.05 -17.44 13.79
C GLU A 200 -23.14 -18.90 13.31
N PRO A 201 -23.10 -19.88 14.21
CA PRO A 201 -23.32 -21.26 13.81
C PRO A 201 -24.70 -21.33 13.15
N LYS A 202 -24.72 -21.72 11.88
CA LYS A 202 -25.99 -22.01 11.20
C LYS A 202 -26.76 -23.01 12.08
N ARG A 203 -27.87 -22.56 12.66
CA ARG A 203 -28.85 -23.42 13.33
C ARG A 203 -29.55 -24.32 12.33
#